data_7c480e9e0ff0790e5e8dd33fd5f77f82
#
_entry.id   7c480e9e0ff0790e5e8dd33fd5f77f82
#
_cell.length_a   1.000
_cell.length_b   1.000
_cell.length_c   1.000
_cell.angle_alpha   90.00
_cell.angle_beta   90.00
_cell.angle_gamma   90.00
#
_symmetry.space_group_name_H-M   'P 1'
#
loop_
_entity.id
_entity.type
_entity.pdbx_description
1 polymer ?
#
loop_
_entity_poly.entity_id
_entity_poly.type
_entity_poly.pdbx_seq_one_letter_code
_entity_poly.pdbx_strand_id
1 'polypeptide(L)'
;LPGDRVFNGCPDSDNDSIVDPKDDCPDVPGIAKFNGCPDTDGDGIKDSEDACPDVAGPLINNGCPDTDGDGLFDFIDNCPTDFGPKENNGCPWPDTDGDGLLDKDDKCPNLVGPLENEGCPYQDTDGDGVLDKEDKCPATPGPVENEGCPVIEEEVQEILKTAFDNLEFETGKNIIKEESLTSLTELAEVLVKKTDWKLQIAGHTDNVGAAQSNLVLSKRRAEAVRAFMASKSVSIERLSVLYFGQTEPVADNATNEGRQKNRRVEMTIIFE
;
A
#
# COMPACT_ATOMS: atom_id res chain seq x y z
N LEU A 1 57.69 29.95 47.85
CA LEU A 1 57.29 30.63 49.09
C LEU A 1 57.51 29.69 50.28
N PRO A 2 57.96 30.17 51.46
CA PRO A 2 58.00 29.30 52.62
C PRO A 2 56.57 28.93 53.01
N GLY A 3 56.27 27.64 53.06
CA GLY A 3 54.98 27.12 53.43
C GLY A 3 54.59 27.39 54.87
N ASP A 4 53.31 27.21 55.21
CA ASP A 4 52.73 27.51 56.52
C ASP A 4 53.35 26.60 57.63
N ARG A 5 53.44 27.08 58.85
CA ARG A 5 53.92 26.32 60.01
C ARG A 5 53.14 25.06 60.31
N VAL A 6 51.84 25.05 59.87
CA VAL A 6 50.94 23.90 60.02
C VAL A 6 51.45 22.69 59.21
N PHE A 7 52.13 22.94 58.07
CA PHE A 7 52.64 21.94 57.15
C PHE A 7 54.18 21.75 57.23
N ASN A 8 54.78 22.10 58.37
CA ASN A 8 56.22 22.02 58.59
C ASN A 8 57.05 22.78 57.53
N GLY A 9 56.49 23.86 56.96
CA GLY A 9 57.16 24.69 55.99
C GLY A 9 57.08 24.21 54.53
N CYS A 10 56.32 23.18 54.25
CA CYS A 10 55.99 22.78 52.87
C CYS A 10 54.91 23.73 52.30
N PRO A 11 54.98 24.10 51.01
CA PRO A 11 53.90 24.83 50.36
C PRO A 11 52.67 23.94 50.15
N ASP A 12 51.52 24.58 50.09
CA ASP A 12 50.21 24.05 49.70
C ASP A 12 49.62 25.14 48.77
N SER A 13 49.76 24.89 47.45
CA SER A 13 49.58 25.97 46.46
C SER A 13 48.11 26.27 46.16
N ASP A 14 47.22 25.29 46.25
CA ASP A 14 45.80 25.41 45.98
C ASP A 14 44.92 25.49 47.24
N ASN A 15 45.54 25.24 48.42
CA ASN A 15 44.91 25.35 49.75
C ASN A 15 43.86 24.22 50.03
N ASP A 16 44.06 23.07 49.53
CA ASP A 16 43.19 21.90 49.79
C ASP A 16 43.58 21.11 51.06
N SER A 17 44.63 21.55 51.74
CA SER A 17 45.23 20.97 52.95
C SER A 17 46.17 19.76 52.66
N ILE A 18 46.55 19.55 51.44
CA ILE A 18 47.60 18.59 51.03
C ILE A 18 48.78 19.37 50.51
N VAL A 19 49.96 19.07 51.01
CA VAL A 19 51.18 19.81 50.61
C VAL A 19 51.62 19.40 49.22
N ASP A 20 52.12 20.35 48.41
CA ASP A 20 52.55 20.13 47.02
C ASP A 20 53.38 18.87 46.81
N PRO A 21 54.35 18.48 47.71
CA PRO A 21 55.12 17.24 47.54
C PRO A 21 54.31 15.95 47.71
N LYS A 22 53.07 16.01 48.17
CA LYS A 22 52.16 14.88 48.38
C LYS A 22 50.88 15.03 47.60
N ASP A 23 50.80 16.06 46.82
CA ASP A 23 49.64 16.41 46.01
C ASP A 23 49.91 16.06 44.55
N ASP A 24 49.05 15.21 43.99
CA ASP A 24 49.12 14.82 42.57
C ASP A 24 48.57 15.91 41.64
N CYS A 25 47.79 16.92 42.22
CA CYS A 25 47.20 18.05 41.52
C CYS A 25 47.46 19.41 42.22
N PRO A 26 48.73 19.84 42.43
CA PRO A 26 49.11 20.90 43.33
C PRO A 26 48.56 22.32 43.05
N ASP A 27 47.95 22.53 41.93
CA ASP A 27 47.38 23.83 41.48
C ASP A 27 45.85 23.79 41.40
N VAL A 28 45.20 22.63 41.74
CA VAL A 28 43.75 22.44 41.64
C VAL A 28 43.22 21.78 42.90
N PRO A 29 42.46 22.49 43.74
CA PRO A 29 41.99 21.93 45.01
C PRO A 29 41.22 20.63 44.84
N GLY A 30 41.56 19.61 45.62
CA GLY A 30 40.93 18.31 45.51
C GLY A 30 40.71 17.63 46.85
N ILE A 31 40.64 16.31 46.86
CA ILE A 31 40.33 15.53 48.05
C ILE A 31 41.42 14.54 48.42
N ALA A 32 41.56 14.30 49.70
CA ALA A 32 42.60 13.40 50.23
C ALA A 32 42.51 11.95 49.69
N LYS A 33 41.33 11.50 49.28
CA LYS A 33 41.09 10.20 48.66
C LYS A 33 41.89 10.01 47.38
N PHE A 34 42.08 11.08 46.63
CA PHE A 34 42.78 11.09 45.34
C PHE A 34 44.08 11.91 45.37
N ASN A 35 44.73 11.95 46.56
CA ASN A 35 46.01 12.63 46.78
C ASN A 35 45.98 14.11 46.30
N GLY A 36 44.90 14.84 46.59
CA GLY A 36 44.77 16.23 46.18
C GLY A 36 44.15 16.46 44.81
N CYS A 37 43.78 15.44 44.07
CA CYS A 37 43.06 15.66 42.84
C CYS A 37 41.53 15.74 43.07
N PRO A 38 40.83 16.56 42.24
CA PRO A 38 39.37 16.75 42.37
C PRO A 38 38.57 15.53 41.94
N ASP A 39 37.37 15.43 42.49
CA ASP A 39 36.26 14.55 42.15
C ASP A 39 35.03 15.46 42.20
N THR A 40 34.77 16.11 41.07
CA THR A 40 33.87 17.30 41.04
C THR A 40 32.40 16.92 41.28
N ASP A 41 31.92 15.80 40.76
CA ASP A 41 30.55 15.34 40.95
C ASP A 41 30.39 14.36 42.13
N GLY A 42 31.51 13.86 42.67
CA GLY A 42 31.51 13.03 43.88
C GLY A 42 31.16 11.57 43.68
N ASP A 43 31.25 11.03 42.45
CA ASP A 43 30.94 9.65 42.14
C ASP A 43 32.03 8.64 42.58
N GLY A 44 33.20 9.18 42.93
CA GLY A 44 34.32 8.39 43.42
C GLY A 44 35.40 8.09 42.41
N ILE A 45 35.34 8.71 41.27
CA ILE A 45 36.37 8.73 40.22
C ILE A 45 36.98 10.16 40.22
N LYS A 46 38.27 10.27 40.05
CA LYS A 46 38.88 11.62 39.96
C LYS A 46 38.63 12.21 38.55
N ASP A 47 38.47 13.52 38.43
CA ASP A 47 38.15 14.21 37.19
C ASP A 47 39.05 13.83 36.01
N SER A 48 40.34 13.56 36.24
CA SER A 48 41.27 13.20 35.21
C SER A 48 41.10 11.78 34.65
N GLU A 49 40.37 10.95 35.33
CA GLU A 49 40.02 9.54 34.97
C GLU A 49 38.55 9.37 34.66
N ASP A 50 37.76 10.44 34.90
CA ASP A 50 36.35 10.48 34.65
C ASP A 50 36.06 10.99 33.23
N ALA A 51 35.19 10.28 32.51
CA ALA A 51 34.73 10.68 31.18
C ALA A 51 33.62 11.73 31.24
N CYS A 52 32.95 11.85 32.41
CA CYS A 52 31.89 12.82 32.67
C CYS A 52 32.08 13.55 33.98
N PRO A 53 33.16 14.35 34.17
CA PRO A 53 33.62 14.90 35.47
C PRO A 53 32.62 15.77 36.21
N ASP A 54 31.55 16.24 35.55
CA ASP A 54 30.52 17.13 36.11
C ASP A 54 29.20 16.41 36.39
N VAL A 55 29.09 15.13 36.06
CA VAL A 55 27.82 14.35 36.13
C VAL A 55 28.07 12.95 36.65
N ALA A 56 27.77 12.69 37.90
CA ALA A 56 28.03 11.44 38.59
C ALA A 56 27.48 10.20 37.87
N GLY A 57 28.35 9.24 37.64
CA GLY A 57 27.97 7.99 36.99
C GLY A 57 28.72 6.77 37.57
N PRO A 58 28.41 5.55 37.17
CA PRO A 58 29.02 4.37 37.72
C PRO A 58 30.44 4.13 37.16
N LEU A 59 31.33 3.59 37.98
CA LEU A 59 32.70 3.25 37.61
C LEU A 59 32.78 2.35 36.36
N ILE A 60 31.79 1.49 36.15
CA ILE A 60 31.74 0.57 34.99
C ILE A 60 31.59 1.34 33.65
N ASN A 61 31.03 2.55 33.71
CA ASN A 61 30.84 3.44 32.57
C ASN A 61 31.84 4.61 32.55
N ASN A 62 32.97 4.47 33.31
CA ASN A 62 33.98 5.51 33.46
C ASN A 62 33.42 6.87 33.94
N GLY A 63 32.48 6.85 34.88
CA GLY A 63 31.87 8.03 35.46
C GLY A 63 30.69 8.61 34.66
N CYS A 64 30.33 8.04 33.52
CA CYS A 64 29.19 8.54 32.78
C CYS A 64 27.89 7.77 33.12
N PRO A 65 26.75 8.47 33.33
CA PRO A 65 25.46 7.82 33.50
C PRO A 65 24.96 7.25 32.18
N ASP A 66 24.20 6.16 32.29
CA ASP A 66 23.45 5.47 31.25
C ASP A 66 22.15 5.03 31.94
N THR A 67 21.13 5.89 31.84
CA THR A 67 19.95 5.81 32.75
C THR A 67 19.04 4.65 32.41
N ASP A 68 18.87 4.33 31.12
CA ASP A 68 18.01 3.21 30.67
C ASP A 68 18.80 1.91 30.42
N GLY A 69 20.13 1.99 30.34
CA GLY A 69 21.02 0.82 30.25
C GLY A 69 21.14 0.24 28.85
N ASP A 70 20.91 1.02 27.80
CA ASP A 70 21.01 0.60 26.42
C ASP A 70 22.44 0.57 25.85
N GLY A 71 23.40 1.15 26.64
CA GLY A 71 24.81 1.21 26.33
C GLY A 71 25.21 2.48 25.56
N LEU A 72 24.35 3.50 25.49
CA LEU A 72 24.68 4.87 25.21
C LEU A 72 24.64 5.69 26.50
N PHE A 73 25.59 6.61 26.66
CA PHE A 73 25.57 7.51 27.82
C PHE A 73 24.51 8.61 27.63
N ASP A 74 23.88 9.05 28.69
CA ASP A 74 22.79 10.01 28.66
C ASP A 74 23.08 11.27 27.81
N PHE A 75 24.35 11.74 27.75
CA PHE A 75 24.74 12.92 27.01
C PHE A 75 24.84 12.73 25.48
N ILE A 76 24.88 11.48 25.00
CA ILE A 76 24.89 11.13 23.57
C ILE A 76 23.63 10.37 23.16
N ASP A 77 22.76 10.08 24.12
CA ASP A 77 21.50 9.43 23.93
C ASP A 77 20.40 10.46 23.66
N ASN A 78 19.62 10.28 22.59
CA ASN A 78 18.48 11.15 22.29
C ASN A 78 17.25 10.84 23.15
N CYS A 79 17.19 9.63 23.74
CA CYS A 79 16.11 9.17 24.59
C CYS A 79 16.64 8.55 25.91
N PRO A 80 17.33 9.30 26.78
CA PRO A 80 18.08 8.76 27.92
C PRO A 80 17.29 7.96 28.96
N THR A 81 15.98 7.87 28.82
CA THR A 81 15.08 7.14 29.75
C THR A 81 14.32 6.02 29.06
N ASP A 82 14.46 5.87 27.75
CA ASP A 82 13.69 4.93 26.95
C ASP A 82 14.62 4.06 26.13
N PHE A 83 14.95 2.87 26.63
CA PHE A 83 15.86 1.91 26.05
C PHE A 83 15.68 1.74 24.53
N GLY A 84 16.73 2.03 23.75
CA GLY A 84 16.70 1.93 22.30
C GLY A 84 18.02 1.45 21.68
N PRO A 85 18.06 1.09 20.42
CA PRO A 85 19.29 0.66 19.76
C PRO A 85 20.19 1.84 19.40
N LYS A 86 21.49 1.60 19.37
CA LYS A 86 22.53 2.59 18.99
C LYS A 86 22.32 3.14 17.58
N GLU A 87 21.80 2.33 16.68
CA GLU A 87 21.46 2.71 15.30
C GLU A 87 20.39 3.79 15.21
N ASN A 88 19.56 3.92 16.26
CA ASN A 88 18.55 4.96 16.41
C ASN A 88 18.92 5.99 17.49
N ASN A 89 20.22 6.15 17.78
CA ASN A 89 20.74 7.08 18.77
C ASN A 89 20.10 6.92 20.17
N GLY A 90 19.91 5.69 20.63
CA GLY A 90 19.34 5.36 21.94
C GLY A 90 17.81 5.43 22.01
N CYS A 91 17.13 5.81 20.95
CA CYS A 91 15.67 5.80 20.96
C CYS A 91 15.09 4.49 20.49
N PRO A 92 13.96 4.03 21.05
CA PRO A 92 13.19 2.94 20.47
C PRO A 92 12.72 3.30 19.06
N TRP A 93 12.64 2.31 18.19
CA TRP A 93 12.03 2.53 16.88
C TRP A 93 10.52 2.77 17.07
N PRO A 94 9.96 3.81 16.42
CA PRO A 94 8.53 4.09 16.53
C PRO A 94 7.68 3.04 15.82
N ASP A 95 6.48 2.85 16.34
CA ASP A 95 5.33 2.19 15.74
C ASP A 95 4.17 3.19 15.88
N THR A 96 3.99 4.01 14.84
CA THR A 96 3.16 5.22 14.94
C THR A 96 1.67 4.91 15.00
N ASP A 97 1.20 3.87 14.35
CA ASP A 97 -0.22 3.49 14.35
C ASP A 97 -0.54 2.32 15.29
N GLY A 98 0.49 1.62 15.80
CA GLY A 98 0.34 0.60 16.82
C GLY A 98 -0.11 -0.76 16.29
N ASP A 99 0.17 -1.07 15.05
CA ASP A 99 -0.24 -2.34 14.43
C ASP A 99 0.74 -3.50 14.69
N GLY A 100 1.90 -3.19 15.26
CA GLY A 100 2.94 -4.14 15.62
C GLY A 100 4.08 -4.24 14.59
N LEU A 101 4.05 -3.43 13.53
CA LEU A 101 5.19 -3.16 12.67
C LEU A 101 5.81 -1.81 13.06
N LEU A 102 7.13 -1.78 13.05
CA LEU A 102 7.85 -0.50 13.26
C LEU A 102 7.76 0.33 11.99
N ASP A 103 7.68 1.66 12.13
CA ASP A 103 7.56 2.60 10.99
C ASP A 103 8.56 2.34 9.86
N LYS A 104 9.78 1.87 10.19
CA LYS A 104 10.84 1.57 9.20
C LYS A 104 10.56 0.32 8.36
N ASP A 105 9.73 -0.60 8.87
CA ASP A 105 9.39 -1.89 8.26
C ASP A 105 7.95 -1.88 7.72
N ASP A 106 7.19 -0.81 8.04
CA ASP A 106 5.80 -0.59 7.67
C ASP A 106 5.67 0.25 6.39
N LYS A 107 4.88 -0.22 5.44
CA LYS A 107 4.57 0.55 4.21
C LYS A 107 3.54 1.65 4.44
N CYS A 108 2.73 1.53 5.49
CA CYS A 108 1.67 2.48 5.83
C CYS A 108 1.77 2.95 7.29
N PRO A 109 2.87 3.61 7.74
CA PRO A 109 3.18 3.87 9.14
C PRO A 109 2.18 4.71 9.94
N ASN A 110 1.08 5.12 9.35
CA ASN A 110 0.03 5.93 9.97
C ASN A 110 -1.36 5.29 9.81
N LEU A 111 -1.45 4.06 9.31
CA LEU A 111 -2.71 3.38 9.00
C LEU A 111 -2.61 1.92 9.38
N VAL A 112 -3.17 1.57 10.53
CA VAL A 112 -3.20 0.22 11.07
C VAL A 112 -3.56 -0.84 10.03
N GLY A 113 -2.69 -1.80 9.82
CA GLY A 113 -2.90 -2.90 8.88
C GLY A 113 -2.32 -4.23 9.36
N PRO A 114 -2.64 -5.35 8.73
CA PRO A 114 -2.09 -6.63 9.13
C PRO A 114 -0.66 -6.82 8.65
N LEU A 115 0.12 -7.59 9.42
CA LEU A 115 1.52 -7.96 9.11
C LEU A 115 1.67 -8.59 7.72
N GLU A 116 0.68 -9.41 7.31
CA GLU A 116 0.69 -10.07 6.00
C GLU A 116 0.56 -9.10 4.83
N ASN A 117 0.06 -7.88 5.09
CA ASN A 117 -0.04 -6.80 4.11
C ASN A 117 0.97 -5.67 4.40
N GLU A 118 2.08 -6.01 5.10
CA GLU A 118 3.20 -5.11 5.37
C GLU A 118 2.74 -3.81 6.07
N GLY A 119 1.83 -3.92 7.04
CA GLY A 119 1.28 -2.81 7.83
C GLY A 119 0.21 -1.98 7.12
N CYS A 120 -0.15 -2.29 5.89
CA CYS A 120 -1.21 -1.56 5.21
C CYS A 120 -2.58 -2.21 5.40
N PRO A 121 -3.66 -1.43 5.57
CA PRO A 121 -5.00 -1.99 5.51
C PRO A 121 -5.29 -2.56 4.12
N TYR A 122 -6.11 -3.60 4.05
CA TYR A 122 -6.63 -4.06 2.77
C TYR A 122 -7.62 -3.02 2.22
N GLN A 123 -7.55 -2.81 0.90
CA GLN A 123 -8.43 -1.86 0.23
C GLN A 123 -9.82 -2.47 -0.03
N ASP A 124 -10.83 -1.62 0.11
CA ASP A 124 -12.20 -1.81 -0.34
C ASP A 124 -12.56 -0.48 -1.01
N THR A 125 -12.37 -0.43 -2.34
CA THR A 125 -12.36 0.83 -3.09
C THR A 125 -13.77 1.43 -3.22
N ASP A 126 -14.81 0.63 -3.31
CA ASP A 126 -16.20 1.07 -3.47
C ASP A 126 -17.02 1.02 -2.17
N GLY A 127 -16.48 0.36 -1.12
CA GLY A 127 -17.05 0.36 0.22
C GLY A 127 -18.25 -0.59 0.38
N ASP A 128 -18.32 -1.65 -0.41
CA ASP A 128 -19.40 -2.62 -0.35
C ASP A 128 -19.21 -3.75 0.68
N GLY A 129 -18.02 -3.82 1.29
CA GLY A 129 -17.64 -4.82 2.29
C GLY A 129 -16.91 -6.03 1.71
N VAL A 130 -16.63 -6.05 0.41
CA VAL A 130 -15.75 -7.02 -0.24
C VAL A 130 -14.42 -6.33 -0.53
N LEU A 131 -13.32 -6.93 -0.09
CA LEU A 131 -12.00 -6.33 -0.33
C LEU A 131 -11.62 -6.44 -1.81
N ASP A 132 -10.94 -5.43 -2.36
CA ASP A 132 -10.53 -5.37 -3.78
C ASP A 132 -9.92 -6.67 -4.30
N LYS A 133 -9.16 -7.39 -3.46
CA LYS A 133 -8.51 -8.67 -3.82
C LYS A 133 -9.49 -9.84 -4.00
N GLU A 134 -10.68 -9.74 -3.42
CA GLU A 134 -11.74 -10.75 -3.43
C GLU A 134 -12.94 -10.29 -4.27
N ASP A 135 -12.94 -9.00 -4.63
CA ASP A 135 -13.99 -8.34 -5.38
C ASP A 135 -13.75 -8.46 -6.89
N LYS A 136 -14.76 -8.93 -7.61
CA LYS A 136 -14.73 -8.98 -9.08
C LYS A 136 -15.06 -7.64 -9.72
N CYS A 137 -15.64 -6.69 -8.95
CA CYS A 137 -16.03 -5.37 -9.40
C CYS A 137 -15.53 -4.26 -8.45
N PRO A 138 -14.21 -4.10 -8.20
CA PRO A 138 -13.66 -3.29 -7.11
C PRO A 138 -13.99 -1.79 -7.13
N ALA A 139 -14.68 -1.31 -8.15
CA ALA A 139 -15.06 0.09 -8.30
C ALA A 139 -16.59 0.28 -8.42
N THR A 140 -17.37 -0.80 -8.25
CA THR A 140 -18.83 -0.75 -8.45
C THR A 140 -19.52 -1.61 -7.40
N PRO A 141 -20.12 -1.03 -6.35
CA PRO A 141 -20.63 -1.76 -5.19
C PRO A 141 -21.64 -2.84 -5.55
N GLY A 142 -21.46 -4.02 -4.97
CA GLY A 142 -22.39 -5.15 -5.10
C GLY A 142 -22.45 -6.02 -3.85
N PRO A 143 -23.35 -6.99 -3.77
CA PRO A 143 -23.44 -7.83 -2.59
C PRO A 143 -22.33 -8.89 -2.54
N VAL A 144 -21.96 -9.27 -1.32
CA VAL A 144 -20.96 -10.32 -1.03
C VAL A 144 -21.30 -11.65 -1.74
N GLU A 145 -22.60 -11.98 -1.80
CA GLU A 145 -23.09 -13.20 -2.47
C GLU A 145 -22.82 -13.22 -3.98
N ASN A 146 -22.59 -12.05 -4.58
CA ASN A 146 -22.21 -11.90 -5.99
C ASN A 146 -20.77 -11.43 -6.17
N GLU A 147 -19.91 -11.72 -5.16
CA GLU A 147 -18.48 -11.44 -5.18
C GLU A 147 -18.17 -9.95 -5.48
N GLY A 148 -18.92 -9.03 -4.81
CA GLY A 148 -18.78 -7.59 -4.94
C GLY A 148 -19.38 -6.97 -6.21
N CYS A 149 -19.92 -7.77 -7.12
CA CYS A 149 -20.52 -7.24 -8.34
C CYS A 149 -22.02 -6.95 -8.17
N PRO A 150 -22.56 -5.92 -8.85
CA PRO A 150 -23.99 -5.69 -8.91
C PRO A 150 -24.77 -6.89 -9.45
N VAL A 151 -25.91 -7.18 -8.86
CA VAL A 151 -26.82 -8.21 -9.38
C VAL A 151 -27.62 -7.63 -10.55
N ILE A 152 -27.54 -8.28 -11.70
CA ILE A 152 -28.39 -7.92 -12.85
C ILE A 152 -29.79 -8.50 -12.60
N GLU A 153 -30.79 -7.63 -12.56
CA GLU A 153 -32.19 -7.98 -12.37
C GLU A 153 -32.65 -8.99 -13.44
N GLU A 154 -33.47 -9.97 -13.08
CA GLU A 154 -33.93 -11.05 -13.99
C GLU A 154 -34.56 -10.51 -15.27
N GLU A 155 -35.36 -9.42 -15.13
CA GLU A 155 -35.99 -8.73 -16.27
C GLU A 155 -34.90 -8.22 -17.26
N VAL A 156 -33.80 -7.67 -16.76
CA VAL A 156 -32.71 -7.18 -17.62
C VAL A 156 -31.92 -8.30 -18.24
N GLN A 157 -31.76 -9.41 -17.53
CA GLN A 157 -31.12 -10.62 -18.10
C GLN A 157 -31.95 -11.17 -19.27
N GLU A 158 -33.28 -11.15 -19.15
CA GLU A 158 -34.20 -11.54 -20.24
C GLU A 158 -34.11 -10.61 -21.45
N ILE A 159 -34.00 -9.28 -21.20
CA ILE A 159 -33.83 -8.29 -22.27
C ILE A 159 -32.50 -8.52 -23.00
N LEU A 160 -31.38 -8.72 -22.25
CA LEU A 160 -30.07 -9.02 -22.81
C LEU A 160 -30.12 -10.29 -23.67
N LYS A 161 -30.71 -11.34 -23.13
CA LYS A 161 -30.85 -12.63 -23.85
C LYS A 161 -31.68 -12.47 -25.12
N THR A 162 -32.78 -11.77 -25.03
CA THR A 162 -33.68 -11.51 -26.18
C THR A 162 -32.95 -10.69 -27.25
N ALA A 163 -32.22 -9.65 -26.84
CA ALA A 163 -31.40 -8.85 -27.76
C ALA A 163 -30.31 -9.69 -28.45
N PHE A 164 -29.68 -10.61 -27.72
CA PHE A 164 -28.70 -11.54 -28.27
C PHE A 164 -29.33 -12.56 -29.23
N ASP A 165 -30.42 -13.24 -28.80
CA ASP A 165 -31.06 -14.32 -29.56
C ASP A 165 -31.70 -13.81 -30.87
N ASN A 166 -32.21 -12.58 -30.88
CA ASN A 166 -32.85 -11.96 -32.01
C ASN A 166 -31.91 -11.16 -32.92
N LEU A 167 -30.62 -11.06 -32.58
CA LEU A 167 -29.70 -10.26 -33.36
C LEU A 167 -29.26 -10.99 -34.63
N GLU A 168 -29.78 -10.52 -35.75
CA GLU A 168 -29.43 -11.03 -37.07
C GLU A 168 -28.84 -9.93 -37.97
N PHE A 169 -28.00 -10.37 -38.91
CA PHE A 169 -27.42 -9.52 -39.95
C PHE A 169 -27.82 -10.00 -41.32
N GLU A 170 -27.81 -9.14 -42.32
CA GLU A 170 -27.89 -9.52 -43.69
C GLU A 170 -26.72 -10.45 -44.05
N THR A 171 -26.95 -11.41 -44.95
CA THR A 171 -25.98 -12.45 -45.33
C THR A 171 -24.67 -11.81 -45.82
N GLY A 172 -23.56 -12.13 -45.15
CA GLY A 172 -22.23 -11.63 -45.51
C GLY A 172 -21.98 -10.13 -45.22
N LYS A 173 -22.95 -9.44 -44.61
CA LYS A 173 -22.85 -8.02 -44.31
C LYS A 173 -22.85 -7.74 -42.81
N ASN A 174 -22.63 -6.46 -42.46
CA ASN A 174 -22.75 -5.91 -41.11
C ASN A 174 -24.00 -5.02 -40.95
N ILE A 175 -25.01 -5.22 -41.81
CA ILE A 175 -26.29 -4.53 -41.73
C ILE A 175 -27.21 -5.34 -40.81
N ILE A 176 -27.62 -4.73 -39.68
CA ILE A 176 -28.56 -5.33 -38.74
C ILE A 176 -29.94 -5.42 -39.41
N LYS A 177 -30.58 -6.57 -39.28
CA LYS A 177 -31.94 -6.74 -39.83
C LYS A 177 -32.97 -5.93 -39.02
N GLU A 178 -34.02 -5.53 -39.67
CA GLU A 178 -35.06 -4.70 -39.06
C GLU A 178 -35.76 -5.39 -37.87
N GLU A 179 -35.93 -6.72 -37.96
CA GLU A 179 -36.52 -7.55 -36.89
C GLU A 179 -35.72 -7.49 -35.57
N SER A 180 -34.41 -7.25 -35.65
CA SER A 180 -33.52 -7.15 -34.48
C SER A 180 -33.55 -5.79 -33.79
N LEU A 181 -34.06 -4.74 -34.44
CA LEU A 181 -33.99 -3.37 -33.94
C LEU A 181 -34.83 -3.12 -32.70
N THR A 182 -35.95 -3.85 -32.53
CA THR A 182 -36.82 -3.72 -31.37
C THR A 182 -36.10 -4.15 -30.08
N SER A 183 -35.59 -5.37 -30.05
CA SER A 183 -34.90 -5.91 -28.86
C SER A 183 -33.63 -5.15 -28.54
N LEU A 184 -32.90 -4.67 -29.55
CA LEU A 184 -31.73 -3.80 -29.34
C LEU A 184 -32.16 -2.42 -28.79
N THR A 185 -33.34 -1.91 -29.15
CA THR A 185 -33.82 -0.65 -28.59
C THR A 185 -34.18 -0.80 -27.10
N GLU A 186 -34.86 -1.89 -26.74
CA GLU A 186 -35.17 -2.21 -25.34
C GLU A 186 -33.89 -2.30 -24.48
N LEU A 187 -32.84 -2.97 -24.98
CA LEU A 187 -31.54 -3.03 -24.30
C LEU A 187 -30.90 -1.63 -24.17
N ALA A 188 -31.01 -0.81 -25.22
CA ALA A 188 -30.46 0.55 -25.16
C ALA A 188 -31.20 1.40 -24.11
N GLU A 189 -32.52 1.27 -23.97
CA GLU A 189 -33.31 1.96 -22.94
C GLU A 189 -32.90 1.57 -21.52
N VAL A 190 -32.55 0.30 -21.28
CA VAL A 190 -31.98 -0.15 -20.01
C VAL A 190 -30.64 0.55 -19.75
N LEU A 191 -29.74 0.54 -20.72
CA LEU A 191 -28.44 1.16 -20.59
C LEU A 191 -28.49 2.68 -20.43
N VAL A 192 -29.49 3.35 -20.97
CA VAL A 192 -29.73 4.80 -20.76
C VAL A 192 -30.15 5.08 -19.30
N LYS A 193 -30.93 4.18 -18.69
CA LYS A 193 -31.38 4.30 -17.29
C LYS A 193 -30.25 3.91 -16.29
N LYS A 194 -29.47 2.87 -16.59
CA LYS A 194 -28.37 2.36 -15.77
C LYS A 194 -27.06 3.00 -16.25
N THR A 195 -26.76 4.19 -15.76
CA THR A 195 -25.67 5.05 -16.29
C THR A 195 -24.25 4.56 -15.98
N ASP A 196 -24.09 3.76 -14.96
CA ASP A 196 -22.87 3.12 -14.48
C ASP A 196 -22.54 1.81 -15.19
N TRP A 197 -23.50 1.20 -15.90
CA TRP A 197 -23.29 -0.04 -16.61
C TRP A 197 -22.60 0.18 -17.97
N LYS A 198 -21.65 -0.68 -18.29
CA LYS A 198 -20.98 -0.75 -19.58
C LYS A 198 -21.42 -1.97 -20.35
N LEU A 199 -21.41 -1.90 -21.67
CA LEU A 199 -21.74 -3.02 -22.55
C LEU A 199 -20.51 -3.43 -23.35
N GLN A 200 -20.10 -4.67 -23.21
CA GLN A 200 -19.13 -5.31 -24.09
C GLN A 200 -19.83 -6.01 -25.22
N ILE A 201 -19.39 -5.79 -26.45
CA ILE A 201 -19.98 -6.29 -27.68
C ILE A 201 -18.92 -7.12 -28.41
N ALA A 202 -19.08 -8.43 -28.47
CA ALA A 202 -18.10 -9.37 -29.03
C ALA A 202 -18.60 -10.03 -30.31
N GLY A 203 -17.90 -9.81 -31.43
CA GLY A 203 -18.26 -10.34 -32.73
C GLY A 203 -17.56 -11.65 -33.07
N HIS A 204 -18.31 -12.62 -33.60
CA HIS A 204 -17.84 -13.94 -34.02
C HIS A 204 -18.35 -14.33 -35.41
N THR A 205 -17.66 -15.25 -36.04
CA THR A 205 -18.06 -15.88 -37.34
C THR A 205 -17.94 -17.39 -37.26
N ASP A 206 -18.53 -18.07 -38.24
CA ASP A 206 -18.14 -19.44 -38.55
C ASP A 206 -16.75 -19.52 -39.24
N ASN A 207 -16.31 -20.71 -39.59
CA ASN A 207 -15.04 -20.96 -40.23
C ASN A 207 -15.08 -20.93 -41.78
N VAL A 208 -16.16 -20.44 -42.36
CA VAL A 208 -16.29 -20.37 -43.84
C VAL A 208 -15.59 -19.11 -44.33
N GLY A 209 -14.64 -19.28 -45.26
CA GLY A 209 -13.88 -18.18 -45.86
C GLY A 209 -12.49 -17.97 -45.23
N ALA A 210 -11.84 -16.90 -45.61
CA ALA A 210 -10.51 -16.56 -45.11
C ALA A 210 -10.58 -16.01 -43.67
N ALA A 211 -9.71 -16.48 -42.77
CA ALA A 211 -9.67 -16.03 -41.36
C ALA A 211 -9.59 -14.53 -41.20
N GLN A 212 -8.76 -13.85 -42.01
CA GLN A 212 -8.64 -12.39 -42.00
C GLN A 212 -9.96 -11.70 -42.40
N SER A 213 -10.70 -12.23 -43.36
CA SER A 213 -12.00 -11.70 -43.76
C SER A 213 -13.04 -11.87 -42.64
N ASN A 214 -13.02 -13.02 -41.97
CA ASN A 214 -13.86 -13.31 -40.82
C ASN A 214 -13.56 -12.39 -39.64
N LEU A 215 -12.30 -12.11 -39.37
CA LEU A 215 -11.90 -11.16 -38.33
C LEU A 215 -12.43 -9.75 -38.64
N VAL A 216 -12.31 -9.28 -39.86
CA VAL A 216 -12.83 -7.97 -40.27
C VAL A 216 -14.37 -7.94 -40.23
N LEU A 217 -15.05 -9.03 -40.63
CA LEU A 217 -16.52 -9.09 -40.60
C LEU A 217 -17.05 -9.08 -39.16
N SER A 218 -16.44 -9.84 -38.26
CA SER A 218 -16.80 -9.87 -36.83
C SER A 218 -16.65 -8.48 -36.21
N LYS A 219 -15.55 -7.78 -36.48
CA LYS A 219 -15.34 -6.39 -36.04
C LYS A 219 -16.46 -5.46 -36.53
N ARG A 220 -16.72 -5.46 -37.83
CA ARG A 220 -17.73 -4.59 -38.44
C ARG A 220 -19.13 -4.85 -37.88
N ARG A 221 -19.47 -6.08 -37.55
CA ARG A 221 -20.77 -6.44 -36.92
C ARG A 221 -20.87 -5.90 -35.50
N ALA A 222 -19.85 -6.08 -34.68
CA ALA A 222 -19.80 -5.52 -33.33
C ALA A 222 -19.83 -3.99 -33.35
N GLU A 223 -19.13 -3.36 -34.27
CA GLU A 223 -19.17 -1.89 -34.48
C GLU A 223 -20.54 -1.40 -34.94
N ALA A 224 -21.28 -2.19 -35.74
CA ALA A 224 -22.65 -1.84 -36.14
C ALA A 224 -23.62 -1.84 -34.95
N VAL A 225 -23.50 -2.83 -34.05
CA VAL A 225 -24.27 -2.84 -32.79
C VAL A 225 -23.90 -1.64 -31.92
N ARG A 226 -22.60 -1.35 -31.74
CA ARG A 226 -22.14 -0.18 -30.99
C ARG A 226 -22.71 1.13 -31.55
N ALA A 227 -22.66 1.29 -32.86
CA ALA A 227 -23.20 2.47 -33.52
C ALA A 227 -24.72 2.61 -33.33
N PHE A 228 -25.45 1.49 -33.35
CA PHE A 228 -26.88 1.48 -33.07
C PHE A 228 -27.18 1.90 -31.64
N MET A 229 -26.48 1.32 -30.64
CA MET A 229 -26.63 1.70 -29.21
C MET A 229 -26.33 3.18 -29.00
N ALA A 230 -25.25 3.70 -29.60
CA ALA A 230 -24.90 5.12 -29.54
C ALA A 230 -25.99 6.02 -30.18
N SER A 231 -26.61 5.57 -31.27
CA SER A 231 -27.72 6.29 -31.90
C SER A 231 -28.95 6.37 -31.01
N LYS A 232 -29.06 5.46 -30.02
CA LYS A 232 -30.11 5.43 -28.99
C LYS A 232 -29.73 6.14 -27.70
N SER A 233 -28.74 7.03 -27.75
CA SER A 233 -28.26 7.84 -26.63
C SER A 233 -27.46 7.11 -25.53
N VAL A 234 -26.98 5.90 -25.80
CA VAL A 234 -25.99 5.25 -24.93
C VAL A 234 -24.62 5.86 -25.20
N SER A 235 -23.91 6.33 -24.15
CA SER A 235 -22.58 6.92 -24.31
C SER A 235 -21.60 5.94 -24.95
N ILE A 236 -20.86 6.37 -25.97
CA ILE A 236 -19.93 5.53 -26.72
C ILE A 236 -18.77 5.01 -25.85
N GLU A 237 -18.41 5.74 -24.80
CA GLU A 237 -17.36 5.39 -23.84
C GLU A 237 -17.73 4.17 -22.99
N ARG A 238 -19.02 3.89 -22.88
CA ARG A 238 -19.58 2.74 -22.18
C ARG A 238 -19.75 1.51 -23.06
N LEU A 239 -19.36 1.59 -24.36
CA LEU A 239 -19.58 0.56 -25.36
C LEU A 239 -18.22 0.05 -25.86
N SER A 240 -17.76 -1.09 -25.34
CA SER A 240 -16.54 -1.74 -25.80
C SER A 240 -16.80 -2.74 -26.92
N VAL A 241 -15.84 -2.91 -27.82
CA VAL A 241 -15.94 -3.83 -28.95
C VAL A 241 -14.77 -4.81 -28.94
N LEU A 242 -15.11 -6.09 -28.91
CA LEU A 242 -14.22 -7.20 -29.15
C LEU A 242 -14.57 -7.90 -30.47
N TYR A 243 -13.60 -8.60 -31.07
CA TYR A 243 -13.82 -9.30 -32.32
C TYR A 243 -12.84 -10.47 -32.45
N PHE A 244 -13.37 -11.64 -32.68
CA PHE A 244 -12.65 -12.91 -32.64
C PHE A 244 -12.64 -13.64 -34.00
N GLY A 245 -13.46 -13.17 -34.98
CA GLY A 245 -13.63 -13.91 -36.21
C GLY A 245 -14.09 -15.35 -35.95
N GLN A 246 -13.35 -16.31 -36.43
CA GLN A 246 -13.65 -17.76 -36.32
C GLN A 246 -12.91 -18.46 -35.15
N THR A 247 -12.16 -17.74 -34.31
CA THR A 247 -11.23 -18.34 -33.33
C THR A 247 -11.92 -18.89 -32.09
N GLU A 248 -13.15 -18.45 -31.81
CA GLU A 248 -13.92 -18.85 -30.63
C GLU A 248 -15.29 -19.41 -31.01
N PRO A 249 -15.32 -20.64 -31.54
CA PRO A 249 -16.57 -21.32 -31.87
C PRO A 249 -17.26 -21.83 -30.59
N VAL A 250 -18.59 -21.66 -30.51
CA VAL A 250 -19.45 -22.24 -29.44
C VAL A 250 -20.15 -23.51 -29.88
N ALA A 251 -20.05 -23.86 -31.16
CA ALA A 251 -20.62 -25.08 -31.74
C ALA A 251 -19.74 -25.65 -32.87
N ASP A 252 -20.02 -26.88 -33.25
CA ASP A 252 -19.27 -27.58 -34.31
C ASP A 252 -19.47 -26.93 -35.69
N ASN A 253 -18.38 -26.41 -36.25
CA ASN A 253 -18.36 -25.81 -37.58
C ASN A 253 -18.58 -26.82 -38.74
N ALA A 254 -18.55 -28.14 -38.49
CA ALA A 254 -18.83 -29.14 -39.49
C ALA A 254 -20.32 -29.15 -39.88
N THR A 255 -21.22 -28.75 -38.97
CA THR A 255 -22.67 -28.73 -39.21
C THR A 255 -23.18 -27.35 -39.60
N ASN A 256 -24.28 -27.25 -40.34
CA ASN A 256 -24.90 -25.98 -40.68
C ASN A 256 -25.46 -25.29 -39.45
N GLU A 257 -26.04 -26.04 -38.54
CA GLU A 257 -26.60 -25.58 -37.26
C GLU A 257 -25.51 -25.00 -36.35
N GLY A 258 -24.36 -25.68 -36.29
CA GLY A 258 -23.21 -25.21 -35.51
C GLY A 258 -22.62 -23.92 -36.09
N ARG A 259 -22.46 -23.84 -37.41
CA ARG A 259 -22.02 -22.62 -38.08
C ARG A 259 -23.00 -21.45 -37.84
N GLN A 260 -24.32 -21.71 -37.83
CA GLN A 260 -25.31 -20.70 -37.52
C GLN A 260 -25.10 -20.13 -36.10
N LYS A 261 -24.85 -20.99 -35.10
CA LYS A 261 -24.58 -20.55 -33.72
C LYS A 261 -23.25 -19.79 -33.61
N ASN A 262 -22.25 -20.12 -34.43
CA ASN A 262 -20.96 -19.44 -34.42
C ASN A 262 -21.04 -18.02 -35.05
N ARG A 263 -21.98 -17.77 -35.96
CA ARG A 263 -22.24 -16.44 -36.55
C ARG A 263 -23.07 -15.56 -35.60
N ARG A 264 -22.46 -15.05 -34.54
CA ARG A 264 -23.13 -14.34 -33.47
C ARG A 264 -22.40 -13.05 -33.09
N VAL A 265 -23.10 -12.18 -32.39
CA VAL A 265 -22.53 -11.07 -31.61
C VAL A 265 -23.03 -11.20 -30.18
N GLU A 266 -22.13 -11.44 -29.28
CA GLU A 266 -22.43 -11.51 -27.85
C GLU A 266 -22.48 -10.11 -27.24
N MET A 267 -23.32 -9.92 -26.24
CA MET A 267 -23.49 -8.68 -25.49
C MET A 267 -23.46 -9.00 -24.00
N THR A 268 -22.53 -8.42 -23.28
CA THR A 268 -22.32 -8.65 -21.83
C THR A 268 -22.25 -7.34 -21.09
N ILE A 269 -22.99 -7.21 -20.00
CA ILE A 269 -22.83 -6.11 -19.06
C ILE A 269 -21.54 -6.32 -18.29
N ILE A 270 -20.73 -5.28 -18.20
CA ILE A 270 -19.49 -5.27 -17.41
C ILE A 270 -19.54 -4.11 -16.41
N PHE A 271 -18.96 -4.36 -15.24
CA PHE A 271 -18.79 -3.42 -14.15
C PHE A 271 -17.29 -3.18 -13.98
N GLU A 272 -16.85 -1.92 -14.07
CA GLU A 272 -15.43 -1.52 -13.93
C GLU A 272 -15.34 -0.20 -13.20
#